data_4a71200b0e0c2fe47a682c07f0cc6eb4
#
_entry.id   4a71200b0e0c2fe47a682c07f0cc6eb4
#
_cell.length_a   1.000
_cell.length_b   1.000
_cell.length_c   1.000
_cell.angle_alpha   90.00
_cell.angle_beta   90.00
_cell.angle_gamma   90.00
#
_symmetry.space_group_name_H-M   'P 1'
#
loop_
_entity.id
_entity.type
_entity.pdbx_description
1 polymer ?
#
loop_
_entity_poly.entity_id
_entity_poly.type
_entity_poly.pdbx_seq_one_letter_code
_entity_poly.pdbx_strand_id
1 'polypeptide(L)'
;PVMVVIYLGTNDFSTSQQPSELSFRNNYITLLKRIKENYGAGIPILCMASPADPYLYDYIRNAVVVSGLTNVAYMAVSNQAHNYEDDLGASWHPNYQGHKKVASCMIPYISTLTGWKMEEKPYK
;
A
#
# COMPACT_ATOMS: atom_id res chain seq x y z
N PRO A 1 2.40 5.82 16.53
CA PRO A 1 1.58 4.79 15.88
C PRO A 1 2.09 3.40 16.21
N VAL A 2 1.22 2.40 16.13
CA VAL A 2 1.58 0.99 16.30
C VAL A 2 1.93 0.32 14.97
N MET A 3 1.56 0.95 13.87
CA MET A 3 1.79 0.53 12.49
C MET A 3 1.62 1.72 11.56
N VAL A 4 2.29 1.71 10.41
CA VAL A 4 2.11 2.69 9.34
C VAL A 4 1.65 1.98 8.07
N VAL A 5 0.65 2.53 7.40
CA VAL A 5 0.19 2.08 6.09
C VAL A 5 0.47 3.19 5.07
N ILE A 6 1.09 2.82 3.95
CA ILE A 6 1.39 3.73 2.84
C ILE A 6 0.58 3.26 1.63
N TYR A 7 -0.33 4.11 1.15
CA TYR A 7 -1.11 3.86 -0.06
C TYR A 7 -0.96 5.07 -0.99
N LEU A 8 0.25 5.25 -1.49
CA LEU A 8 0.68 6.39 -2.30
C LEU A 8 1.34 5.91 -3.60
N GLY A 9 1.49 6.81 -4.56
CA GLY A 9 2.22 6.58 -5.80
C GLY A 9 1.35 6.64 -7.06
N THR A 10 0.03 6.45 -6.96
CA THR A 10 -0.86 6.52 -8.13
C THR A 10 -0.73 7.84 -8.87
N ASN A 11 -0.65 8.96 -8.15
CA ASN A 11 -0.56 10.29 -8.75
C ASN A 11 0.81 10.56 -9.40
N ASP A 12 1.86 9.88 -9.00
CA ASP A 12 3.18 9.98 -9.63
C ASP A 12 3.16 9.50 -11.09
N PHE A 13 2.23 8.59 -11.41
CA PHE A 13 2.08 7.98 -12.73
C PHE A 13 0.88 8.50 -13.52
N SER A 14 0.08 9.40 -12.94
CA SER A 14 -1.12 9.95 -13.59
C SER A 14 -0.84 11.07 -14.59
N THR A 15 0.41 11.52 -14.69
CA THR A 15 0.85 12.60 -15.58
C THR A 15 1.79 12.08 -16.65
N SER A 16 2.03 12.89 -17.71
CA SER A 16 2.98 12.56 -18.77
C SER A 16 4.44 12.56 -18.32
N GLN A 17 4.76 13.21 -17.21
CA GLN A 17 6.11 13.24 -16.62
C GLN A 17 6.20 12.23 -15.47
N GLN A 18 6.22 10.96 -15.82
CA GLN A 18 6.36 9.90 -14.84
C GLN A 18 7.79 9.83 -14.30
N PRO A 19 7.99 9.51 -13.01
CA PRO A 19 9.32 9.29 -12.47
C PRO A 19 9.96 8.05 -13.09
N SER A 20 11.28 8.05 -13.22
CA SER A 20 12.00 6.82 -13.49
C SER A 20 11.88 5.85 -12.31
N GLU A 21 12.03 4.55 -12.58
CA GLU A 21 12.05 3.55 -11.49
C GLU A 21 13.08 3.89 -10.41
N LEU A 22 14.27 4.27 -10.82
CA LEU A 22 15.35 4.64 -9.89
C LEU A 22 15.00 5.83 -9.02
N SER A 23 14.41 6.87 -9.60
CA SER A 23 13.98 8.06 -8.85
C SER A 23 12.86 7.71 -7.87
N PHE A 24 11.84 7.01 -8.31
CA PHE A 24 10.75 6.56 -7.46
C PHE A 24 11.27 5.69 -6.31
N ARG A 25 12.07 4.69 -6.62
CA ARG A 25 12.65 3.76 -5.64
C ARG A 25 13.46 4.50 -4.57
N ASN A 26 14.34 5.39 -4.96
CA ASN A 26 15.18 6.13 -4.02
C ASN A 26 14.36 7.03 -3.08
N ASN A 27 13.36 7.72 -3.62
CA ASN A 27 12.47 8.54 -2.82
C ASN A 27 11.59 7.71 -1.88
N TYR A 28 11.10 6.57 -2.36
CA TYR A 28 10.29 5.66 -1.54
C TYR A 28 11.12 5.06 -0.38
N ILE A 29 12.34 4.63 -0.66
CA ILE A 29 13.29 4.15 0.37
C ILE A 29 13.56 5.26 1.41
N THR A 30 13.74 6.50 0.97
CA THR A 30 13.93 7.64 1.87
C THR A 30 12.71 7.83 2.79
N LEU A 31 11.50 7.70 2.26
CA LEU A 31 10.26 7.74 3.04
C LEU A 31 10.24 6.63 4.10
N LEU A 32 10.52 5.39 3.70
CA LEU A 32 10.56 4.25 4.63
C LEU A 32 11.56 4.46 5.75
N LYS A 33 12.77 4.92 5.43
CA LYS A 33 13.81 5.21 6.42
C LYS A 33 13.38 6.29 7.40
N ARG A 34 12.79 7.39 6.93
CA ARG A 34 12.27 8.46 7.79
C ARG A 34 11.17 7.98 8.74
N ILE A 35 10.29 7.09 8.28
CA ILE A 35 9.28 6.48 9.15
C ILE A 35 9.96 5.67 10.26
N LYS A 36 10.94 4.84 9.91
CA LYS A 36 11.70 4.05 10.90
C LYS A 36 12.48 4.91 11.89
N GLU A 37 13.08 5.99 11.42
CA GLU A 37 13.81 6.95 12.27
C GLU A 37 12.88 7.65 13.27
N ASN A 38 11.68 8.04 12.86
CA ASN A 38 10.75 8.78 13.70
C ASN A 38 9.94 7.89 14.66
N TYR A 39 9.62 6.66 14.27
CA TYR A 39 8.72 5.79 15.03
C TYR A 39 9.40 4.52 15.58
N GLY A 40 10.69 4.34 15.29
CA GLY A 40 11.49 3.21 15.73
C GLY A 40 11.71 2.18 14.63
N ALA A 41 12.88 1.52 14.67
CA ALA A 41 13.30 0.55 13.66
C ALA A 41 12.35 -0.64 13.53
N GLY A 42 11.64 -1.02 14.61
CA GLY A 42 10.70 -2.13 14.65
C GLY A 42 9.29 -1.80 14.19
N ILE A 43 8.95 -0.51 13.90
CA ILE A 43 7.59 -0.16 13.49
C ILE A 43 7.16 -0.94 12.24
N PRO A 44 6.02 -1.65 12.25
CA PRO A 44 5.51 -2.32 11.06
C PRO A 44 5.07 -1.31 10.00
N ILE A 45 5.42 -1.57 8.74
CA ILE A 45 5.00 -0.74 7.60
C ILE A 45 4.36 -1.64 6.54
N LEU A 46 3.15 -1.31 6.10
CA LEU A 46 2.50 -1.92 4.95
C LEU A 46 2.49 -0.94 3.78
N CYS A 47 3.11 -1.33 2.67
CA CYS A 47 3.16 -0.56 1.43
C CYS A 47 2.15 -1.15 0.45
N MET A 48 1.23 -0.33 -0.05
CA MET A 48 0.14 -0.77 -0.91
C MET A 48 0.24 -0.11 -2.28
N ALA A 49 0.06 -0.90 -3.32
CA ALA A 49 -0.03 -0.44 -4.70
C ALA A 49 -1.50 -0.45 -5.17
N SER A 50 -1.92 0.64 -5.80
CA SER A 50 -3.20 0.72 -6.50
C SER A 50 -3.19 -0.17 -7.74
N PRO A 51 -4.31 -0.82 -8.09
CA PRO A 51 -4.42 -1.57 -9.34
C PRO A 51 -4.52 -0.67 -10.58
N ALA A 52 -4.67 0.64 -10.38
CA ALA A 52 -4.80 1.60 -11.48
C ALA A 52 -3.51 1.77 -12.30
N ASP A 53 -2.35 1.46 -11.73
CA ASP A 53 -1.06 1.54 -12.41
C ASP A 53 -0.35 0.18 -12.39
N PRO A 54 -0.06 -0.41 -13.57
CA PRO A 54 0.53 -1.74 -13.66
C PRO A 54 1.99 -1.80 -13.18
N TYR A 55 2.71 -0.68 -13.16
CA TYR A 55 4.12 -0.64 -12.74
C TYR A 55 4.31 -0.36 -11.26
N LEU A 56 3.35 0.25 -10.62
CA LEU A 56 3.47 0.75 -9.25
C LEU A 56 3.80 -0.36 -8.24
N TYR A 57 3.17 -1.51 -8.38
CA TYR A 57 3.46 -2.67 -7.52
C TYR A 57 4.92 -3.09 -7.59
N ASP A 58 5.46 -3.23 -8.81
CA ASP A 58 6.85 -3.64 -9.00
C ASP A 58 7.83 -2.60 -8.47
N TYR A 59 7.54 -1.32 -8.64
CA TYR A 59 8.36 -0.23 -8.13
C TYR A 59 8.39 -0.21 -6.60
N ILE A 60 7.24 -0.37 -5.95
CA ILE A 60 7.13 -0.45 -4.49
C ILE A 60 7.84 -1.71 -3.97
N ARG A 61 7.58 -2.86 -4.57
CA ARG A 61 8.26 -4.11 -4.21
C ARG A 61 9.79 -3.95 -4.27
N ASN A 62 10.30 -3.41 -5.38
CA ASN A 62 11.72 -3.21 -5.56
C ASN A 62 12.29 -2.22 -4.52
N ALA A 63 11.56 -1.17 -4.18
CA ALA A 63 11.97 -0.24 -3.13
C ALA A 63 12.06 -0.94 -1.76
N VAL A 64 11.06 -1.72 -1.40
CA VAL A 64 11.04 -2.46 -0.13
C VAL A 64 12.20 -3.47 -0.06
N VAL A 65 12.38 -4.27 -1.11
CA VAL A 65 13.45 -5.29 -1.15
C VAL A 65 14.84 -4.64 -1.09
N VAL A 66 15.09 -3.61 -1.89
CA VAL A 66 16.39 -2.92 -1.93
C VAL A 66 16.67 -2.17 -0.63
N SER A 67 15.65 -1.68 0.07
CA SER A 67 15.82 -0.98 1.35
C SER A 67 16.47 -1.85 2.42
N GLY A 68 16.28 -3.17 2.37
CA GLY A 68 16.75 -4.10 3.40
C GLY A 68 16.12 -3.91 4.78
N LEU A 69 15.07 -3.09 4.89
CA LEU A 69 14.41 -2.81 6.16
C LEU A 69 13.53 -3.99 6.60
N THR A 70 13.54 -4.27 7.89
CA THR A 70 12.72 -5.32 8.51
C THR A 70 11.31 -4.81 8.84
N ASN A 71 10.35 -5.71 9.01
CA ASN A 71 8.95 -5.39 9.30
C ASN A 71 8.34 -4.41 8.27
N VAL A 72 8.67 -4.57 7.01
CA VAL A 72 8.07 -3.85 5.89
C VAL A 72 7.50 -4.87 4.92
N ALA A 73 6.21 -4.81 4.68
CA ALA A 73 5.54 -5.65 3.68
C ALA A 73 5.02 -4.79 2.53
N TYR A 74 4.80 -5.40 1.38
CA TYR A 74 4.22 -4.79 0.20
C TYR A 74 3.08 -5.66 -0.33
N MET A 75 2.05 -5.02 -0.88
CA MET A 75 0.92 -5.70 -1.48
C MET A 75 0.33 -4.89 -2.64
N ALA A 76 -0.27 -5.59 -3.59
CA ALA A 76 -1.16 -4.98 -4.57
C ALA A 76 -2.60 -5.11 -4.09
N VAL A 77 -3.37 -4.04 -4.22
CA VAL A 77 -4.82 -4.11 -4.06
C VAL A 77 -5.40 -4.86 -5.26
N SER A 78 -6.30 -5.81 -4.99
CA SER A 78 -6.93 -6.57 -6.06
C SER A 78 -7.76 -5.69 -7.00
N ASN A 79 -7.71 -5.95 -8.31
CA ASN A 79 -8.61 -5.33 -9.28
C ASN A 79 -10.10 -5.56 -8.94
N GLN A 80 -10.41 -6.65 -8.25
CA GLN A 80 -11.77 -6.93 -7.79
C GLN A 80 -12.27 -5.98 -6.69
N ALA A 81 -11.35 -5.27 -6.02
CA ALA A 81 -11.70 -4.22 -5.06
C ALA A 81 -12.00 -2.86 -5.75
N HIS A 82 -11.83 -2.76 -7.06
CA HIS A 82 -12.07 -1.57 -7.85
C HIS A 82 -12.98 -1.88 -9.05
N ASN A 83 -14.04 -2.66 -8.85
CA ASN A 83 -15.04 -2.85 -9.89
C ASN A 83 -15.71 -1.52 -10.22
N TYR A 84 -15.67 -1.18 -11.49
CA TYR A 84 -16.13 0.09 -12.03
C TYR A 84 -17.59 0.43 -11.65
N GLU A 85 -18.47 -0.57 -11.67
CA GLU A 85 -19.90 -0.36 -11.47
C GLU A 85 -20.28 -0.27 -9.97
N ASP A 86 -19.61 -1.08 -9.15
CA ASP A 86 -20.03 -1.30 -7.76
C ASP A 86 -19.15 -0.61 -6.71
N ASP A 87 -17.86 -0.43 -7.00
CA ASP A 87 -16.85 -0.10 -6.01
C ASP A 87 -16.28 1.31 -6.14
N LEU A 88 -16.53 1.99 -7.27
CA LEU A 88 -16.00 3.32 -7.54
C LEU A 88 -17.08 4.40 -7.43
N GLY A 89 -16.66 5.54 -6.93
CA GLY A 89 -17.45 6.76 -6.84
C GLY A 89 -16.88 7.87 -7.73
N ALA A 90 -16.97 9.11 -7.26
CA ALA A 90 -16.50 10.28 -7.99
C ALA A 90 -15.00 10.17 -8.32
N SER A 91 -14.65 10.56 -9.55
CA SER A 91 -13.25 10.62 -10.01
C SER A 91 -12.50 9.31 -9.85
N TRP A 92 -13.17 8.16 -10.01
CA TRP A 92 -12.57 6.83 -9.94
C TRP A 92 -12.06 6.42 -8.56
N HIS A 93 -12.36 7.20 -7.52
CA HIS A 93 -12.00 6.84 -6.16
C HIS A 93 -12.92 5.74 -5.63
N PRO A 94 -12.42 4.84 -4.77
CA PRO A 94 -13.27 3.85 -4.13
C PRO A 94 -14.44 4.49 -3.38
N ASN A 95 -15.63 3.96 -3.59
CA ASN A 95 -16.79 4.27 -2.75
C ASN A 95 -16.74 3.45 -1.45
N TYR A 96 -17.80 3.49 -0.65
CA TYR A 96 -17.84 2.75 0.61
C TYR A 96 -17.61 1.24 0.45
N GLN A 97 -18.17 0.62 -0.60
CA GLN A 97 -17.97 -0.81 -0.85
C GLN A 97 -16.54 -1.10 -1.30
N GLY A 98 -15.99 -0.25 -2.18
CA GLY A 98 -14.59 -0.34 -2.60
C GLY A 98 -13.63 -0.22 -1.41
N HIS A 99 -13.84 0.72 -0.51
CA HIS A 99 -13.04 0.85 0.70
C HIS A 99 -13.12 -0.38 1.62
N LYS A 100 -14.30 -0.99 1.76
CA LYS A 100 -14.43 -2.24 2.54
C LYS A 100 -13.63 -3.39 1.91
N LYS A 101 -13.66 -3.51 0.60
CA LYS A 101 -12.88 -4.52 -0.11
C LYS A 101 -11.38 -4.28 0.02
N VAL A 102 -10.91 -3.03 -0.12
CA VAL A 102 -9.51 -2.66 0.11
C VAL A 102 -9.09 -3.01 1.53
N ALA A 103 -9.89 -2.64 2.53
CA ALA A 103 -9.61 -2.99 3.92
C ALA A 103 -9.51 -4.50 4.14
N SER A 104 -10.40 -5.28 3.52
CA SER A 104 -10.36 -6.75 3.60
C SER A 104 -9.07 -7.34 3.02
N CYS A 105 -8.54 -6.76 1.94
CA CYS A 105 -7.26 -7.17 1.36
C CYS A 105 -6.08 -6.93 2.32
N MET A 106 -6.16 -5.92 3.18
CA MET A 106 -5.09 -5.54 4.11
C MET A 106 -5.00 -6.47 5.33
N ILE A 107 -6.11 -7.05 5.76
CA ILE A 107 -6.21 -7.78 7.04
C ILE A 107 -5.14 -8.86 7.20
N PRO A 108 -4.89 -9.77 6.25
CA PRO A 108 -3.86 -10.79 6.39
C PRO A 108 -2.45 -10.20 6.57
N TYR A 109 -2.14 -9.13 5.87
CA TYR A 109 -0.84 -8.46 5.96
C TYR A 109 -0.66 -7.76 7.30
N ILE A 110 -1.71 -7.07 7.79
CA ILE A 110 -1.70 -6.43 9.10
C ILE A 110 -1.50 -7.47 10.20
N SER A 111 -2.26 -8.58 10.13
CA SER A 111 -2.13 -9.68 11.09
C SER A 111 -0.71 -10.25 11.11
N THR A 112 -0.12 -10.51 9.96
CA THR A 112 1.25 -11.02 9.84
C THR A 112 2.28 -10.05 10.41
N LEU A 113 2.16 -8.75 10.11
CA LEU A 113 3.11 -7.72 10.53
C LEU A 113 3.04 -7.40 12.03
N THR A 114 1.83 -7.47 12.62
CA THR A 114 1.59 -7.04 13.99
C THR A 114 1.43 -8.19 14.98
N GLY A 115 1.11 -9.39 14.50
CA GLY A 115 0.70 -10.52 15.33
C GLY A 115 -0.74 -10.41 15.86
N TRP A 116 -1.52 -9.41 15.43
CA TRP A 116 -2.92 -9.28 15.81
C TRP A 116 -3.75 -10.39 15.17
N LYS A 117 -4.67 -10.94 15.98
CA LYS A 117 -5.58 -11.97 15.47
C LYS A 117 -6.61 -11.36 14.52
N MET A 118 -6.83 -12.04 13.41
CA MET A 118 -7.97 -11.72 12.53
C MET A 118 -9.26 -12.17 13.20
N GLU A 119 -10.28 -11.30 13.19
CA GLU A 119 -11.64 -11.69 13.58
C GLU A 119 -12.38 -12.24 12.37
N GLU A 120 -12.95 -13.43 12.53
CA GLU A 120 -13.77 -14.08 11.48
C GLU A 120 -15.21 -13.58 11.43
N LYS A 121 -15.53 -12.48 12.10
CA LYS A 121 -16.89 -11.92 12.08
C LYS A 121 -17.15 -11.20 10.75
N PRO A 122 -18.23 -11.57 10.04
CA PRO A 122 -18.60 -10.82 8.85
C PRO A 122 -18.89 -9.36 9.21
N TYR A 123 -18.38 -8.46 8.41
CA TYR A 123 -18.72 -7.03 8.51
C TYR A 123 -20.23 -6.87 8.33
N LYS A 124 -20.85 -6.28 9.32
CA LYS A 124 -22.26 -5.90 9.22
C LYS A 124 -22.40 -4.61 8.42
#